data_8df8d6d2ff5f08b099c90a8b2a7aa47f
#
_entry.id   8df8d6d2ff5f08b099c90a8b2a7aa47f
#
_cell.length_a   1.000
_cell.length_b   1.000
_cell.length_c   1.000
_cell.angle_alpha   90.00
_cell.angle_beta   90.00
_cell.angle_gamma   90.00
#
_symmetry.space_group_name_H-M   'P 1'
#
loop_
_entity.id
_entity.type
_entity.pdbx_description
1 polymer ?
#
loop_
_entity_poly.entity_id
_entity_poly.type
_entity_poly.pdbx_seq_one_letter_code
_entity_poly.pdbx_strand_id
1 'polypeptide(L)'
;MNEKMYEIMRDGRGFIAALDQSGGSSAKTLKNYGIDESEYSSEEEMFNLIHEMRKRVMTSKVFTNEHILGTILFEKTMMSEVNGKFTADYLWDEKGIVSFLKVDKGLAEEKNGVKLMKEIPNLKEEIEEANKKHVFGTKMRSVIYEANEEGIRDIVNQQFEFAKTICDGGLVPIIEPEVDIHSEQKELCEKILKSQLPLQLLHIIKFPISSHPLQYSHQLMLMILLMETLQVWILL
;
A
#
# COMPACT_ATOMS: atom_id res chain seq x y z
N MET A 1 -9.04 -15.40 1.13
CA MET A 1 -7.85 -14.91 1.88
C MET A 1 -6.98 -16.08 2.28
N ASN A 2 -5.64 -15.98 2.19
CA ASN A 2 -4.71 -17.02 2.60
C ASN A 2 -4.45 -16.93 4.12
N GLU A 3 -4.80 -17.97 4.86
CA GLU A 3 -4.70 -17.99 6.34
C GLU A 3 -3.26 -17.82 6.84
N LYS A 4 -2.29 -18.48 6.20
CA LYS A 4 -0.88 -18.33 6.59
C LYS A 4 -0.35 -16.91 6.39
N MET A 5 -0.73 -16.23 5.31
CA MET A 5 -0.37 -14.83 5.08
C MET A 5 -1.01 -13.94 6.16
N TYR A 6 -2.26 -14.23 6.53
CA TYR A 6 -2.96 -13.51 7.58
C TYR A 6 -2.25 -13.66 8.94
N GLU A 7 -1.88 -14.89 9.32
CA GLU A 7 -1.15 -15.16 10.56
C GLU A 7 0.20 -14.41 10.60
N ILE A 8 0.96 -14.43 9.49
CA ILE A 8 2.23 -13.68 9.40
C ILE A 8 2.00 -12.19 9.62
N MET A 9 0.99 -11.62 8.99
CA MET A 9 0.72 -10.18 9.12
C MET A 9 0.15 -9.79 10.48
N ARG A 10 -0.61 -10.67 11.14
CA ARG A 10 -1.18 -10.44 12.46
C ARG A 10 -0.16 -10.60 13.60
N ASP A 11 0.64 -11.66 13.54
CA ASP A 11 1.47 -12.10 14.68
C ASP A 11 2.97 -11.88 14.45
N GLY A 12 3.39 -11.64 13.20
CA GLY A 12 4.79 -11.50 12.83
C GLY A 12 5.44 -10.25 13.42
N ARG A 13 6.75 -10.33 13.61
CA ARG A 13 7.58 -9.20 14.05
C ARG A 13 8.56 -8.84 12.96
N GLY A 14 8.38 -7.69 12.35
CA GLY A 14 9.19 -7.23 11.24
C GLY A 14 8.61 -5.96 10.62
N PHE A 15 8.98 -5.70 9.38
CA PHE A 15 8.53 -4.53 8.64
C PHE A 15 8.01 -4.89 7.24
N ILE A 16 7.35 -3.93 6.60
CA ILE A 16 6.91 -4.02 5.20
C ILE A 16 7.87 -3.22 4.33
N ALA A 17 8.50 -3.87 3.35
CA ALA A 17 9.42 -3.22 2.42
C ALA A 17 8.65 -2.52 1.30
N ALA A 18 8.90 -1.23 1.07
CA ALA A 18 8.27 -0.45 0.01
C ALA A 18 9.04 -0.61 -1.31
N LEU A 19 8.48 -1.33 -2.26
CA LEU A 19 8.98 -1.48 -3.64
C LEU A 19 7.98 -0.94 -4.67
N ASP A 20 7.22 0.10 -4.28
CA ASP A 20 6.07 0.62 -5.02
C ASP A 20 6.32 1.99 -5.68
N GLN A 21 7.58 2.45 -5.77
CA GLN A 21 7.93 3.70 -6.46
C GLN A 21 7.31 3.70 -7.86
N SER A 22 6.64 4.81 -8.21
CA SER A 22 5.91 4.95 -9.47
C SER A 22 5.98 6.39 -9.98
N GLY A 23 5.76 6.60 -11.28
CA GLY A 23 5.79 7.92 -11.89
C GLY A 23 7.13 8.65 -11.64
N GLY A 24 7.09 9.91 -11.23
CA GLY A 24 8.28 10.74 -10.97
C GLY A 24 9.22 10.20 -9.89
N SER A 25 8.74 9.39 -8.95
CA SER A 25 9.60 8.75 -7.96
C SER A 25 10.48 7.65 -8.56
N SER A 26 10.09 7.04 -9.68
CA SER A 26 10.88 6.03 -10.38
C SER A 26 12.17 6.63 -10.94
N ALA A 27 12.09 7.73 -11.67
CA ALA A 27 13.26 8.43 -12.21
C ALA A 27 14.22 8.89 -11.09
N LYS A 28 13.67 9.49 -10.02
CA LYS A 28 14.45 9.88 -8.85
C LYS A 28 15.17 8.68 -8.20
N THR A 29 14.48 7.54 -8.10
CA THR A 29 15.07 6.32 -7.54
C THR A 29 16.22 5.83 -8.41
N LEU A 30 16.04 5.72 -9.73
CA LEU A 30 17.12 5.32 -10.65
C LEU A 30 18.33 6.25 -10.53
N LYS A 31 18.11 7.56 -10.47
CA LYS A 31 19.18 8.54 -10.29
C LYS A 31 19.97 8.32 -8.99
N ASN A 32 19.28 8.00 -7.89
CA ASN A 32 19.94 7.69 -6.62
C ASN A 32 20.81 6.41 -6.70
N TYR A 33 20.49 5.50 -7.62
CA TYR A 33 21.27 4.30 -7.92
C TYR A 33 22.31 4.51 -9.03
N GLY A 34 22.52 5.76 -9.47
CA GLY A 34 23.53 6.12 -10.46
C GLY A 34 23.12 5.94 -11.91
N ILE A 35 21.82 5.79 -12.19
CA ILE A 35 21.25 5.70 -13.55
C ILE A 35 20.57 7.02 -13.88
N ASP A 36 21.18 7.82 -14.75
CA ASP A 36 20.65 9.12 -15.19
C ASP A 36 19.55 8.95 -16.26
N GLU A 37 18.71 9.98 -16.40
CA GLU A 37 17.62 10.02 -17.40
C GLU A 37 18.12 9.89 -18.84
N SER A 38 19.41 10.17 -19.11
CA SER A 38 20.05 9.95 -20.41
C SER A 38 20.31 8.48 -20.74
N GLU A 39 20.16 7.57 -19.78
CA GLU A 39 20.45 6.14 -19.95
C GLU A 39 19.20 5.32 -20.37
N TYR A 40 18.05 5.96 -20.50
CA TYR A 40 16.83 5.36 -21.04
C TYR A 40 16.08 6.35 -21.93
N SER A 41 15.45 5.85 -22.99
CA SER A 41 14.81 6.68 -24.03
C SER A 41 13.29 6.65 -23.97
N SER A 42 12.72 5.79 -23.14
CA SER A 42 11.26 5.63 -23.01
C SER A 42 10.85 5.30 -21.56
N GLU A 43 9.57 5.53 -21.28
CA GLU A 43 8.98 5.13 -20.00
C GLU A 43 9.05 3.60 -19.79
N GLU A 44 8.94 2.82 -20.86
CA GLU A 44 9.05 1.37 -20.82
C GLU A 44 10.46 0.92 -20.39
N GLU A 45 11.51 1.51 -20.99
CA GLU A 45 12.89 1.26 -20.59
C GLU A 45 13.15 1.66 -19.12
N MET A 46 12.64 2.80 -18.70
CA MET A 46 12.72 3.22 -17.29
C MET A 46 12.10 2.18 -16.35
N PHE A 47 10.91 1.67 -16.67
CA PHE A 47 10.26 0.66 -15.84
C PHE A 47 10.96 -0.69 -15.88
N ASN A 48 11.60 -1.07 -16.98
CA ASN A 48 12.42 -2.27 -17.05
C ASN A 48 13.63 -2.15 -16.12
N LEU A 49 14.31 -1.00 -16.10
CA LEU A 49 15.41 -0.72 -15.18
C LEU A 49 14.96 -0.76 -13.70
N ILE A 50 13.81 -0.16 -13.40
CA ILE A 50 13.21 -0.21 -12.05
C ILE A 50 12.89 -1.66 -11.68
N HIS A 51 12.34 -2.46 -12.59
CA HIS A 51 12.05 -3.86 -12.31
C HIS A 51 13.33 -4.67 -12.04
N GLU A 52 14.37 -4.50 -12.84
CA GLU A 52 15.66 -5.16 -12.63
C GLU A 52 16.31 -4.74 -11.28
N MET A 53 16.20 -3.48 -10.90
CA MET A 53 16.63 -3.02 -9.58
C MET A 53 15.86 -3.75 -8.47
N ARG A 54 14.52 -3.78 -8.54
CA ARG A 54 13.67 -4.48 -7.56
C ARG A 54 13.96 -5.97 -7.50
N LYS A 55 14.17 -6.60 -8.66
CA LYS A 55 14.55 -8.01 -8.77
C LYS A 55 15.86 -8.30 -8.04
N ARG A 56 16.90 -7.44 -8.19
CA ARG A 56 18.15 -7.55 -7.44
C ARG A 56 17.92 -7.47 -5.93
N VAL A 57 17.05 -6.57 -5.47
CA VAL A 57 16.68 -6.46 -4.06
C VAL A 57 16.00 -7.75 -3.58
N MET A 58 14.92 -8.17 -4.26
CA MET A 58 14.11 -9.33 -3.88
C MET A 58 14.88 -10.66 -3.94
N THR A 59 15.83 -10.81 -4.87
CA THR A 59 16.64 -12.01 -4.99
C THR A 59 17.85 -12.04 -4.06
N SER A 60 18.16 -10.93 -3.40
CA SER A 60 19.26 -10.85 -2.43
C SER A 60 19.10 -11.90 -1.32
N LYS A 61 20.23 -12.45 -0.87
CA LYS A 61 20.28 -13.43 0.23
C LYS A 61 19.82 -12.84 1.57
N VAL A 62 19.95 -11.54 1.74
CA VAL A 62 19.53 -10.83 2.98
C VAL A 62 18.08 -10.37 2.94
N PHE A 63 17.41 -10.47 1.78
CA PHE A 63 15.99 -10.17 1.66
C PHE A 63 15.19 -11.42 2.03
N THR A 64 14.87 -11.56 3.30
CA THR A 64 14.26 -12.77 3.89
C THR A 64 13.09 -12.42 4.79
N ASN A 65 12.22 -13.40 5.04
CA ASN A 65 11.09 -13.28 5.96
C ASN A 65 11.50 -13.25 7.46
N GLU A 66 12.77 -13.31 7.78
CA GLU A 66 13.25 -13.16 9.16
C GLU A 66 12.91 -11.78 9.73
N HIS A 67 12.93 -10.74 8.87
CA HIS A 67 12.64 -9.35 9.24
C HIS A 67 11.61 -8.69 8.35
N ILE A 68 11.37 -9.22 7.14
CA ILE A 68 10.46 -8.63 6.14
C ILE A 68 9.18 -9.47 6.10
N LEU A 69 8.11 -8.94 6.69
CA LEU A 69 6.80 -9.61 6.69
C LEU A 69 6.09 -9.48 5.35
N GLY A 70 6.21 -8.31 4.74
CA GLY A 70 5.53 -8.01 3.50
C GLY A 70 6.29 -7.04 2.60
N THR A 71 5.82 -6.91 1.37
CA THR A 71 6.32 -5.98 0.36
C THR A 71 5.17 -5.24 -0.28
N ILE A 72 5.32 -3.94 -0.53
CA ILE A 72 4.38 -3.17 -1.35
C ILE A 72 4.92 -3.16 -2.77
N LEU A 73 4.13 -3.59 -3.73
CA LEU A 73 4.48 -3.69 -5.16
C LEU A 73 3.73 -2.64 -5.97
N PHE A 74 4.39 -2.06 -6.96
CA PHE A 74 3.73 -1.32 -8.01
C PHE A 74 3.10 -2.30 -9.02
N GLU A 75 2.01 -1.91 -9.69
CA GLU A 75 1.25 -2.73 -10.63
C GLU A 75 2.14 -3.42 -11.68
N LYS A 76 3.00 -2.66 -12.38
CA LYS A 76 3.93 -3.22 -13.38
C LYS A 76 4.89 -4.25 -12.79
N THR A 77 5.30 -4.07 -11.53
CA THR A 77 6.15 -5.06 -10.83
C THR A 77 5.37 -6.32 -10.48
N MET A 78 4.13 -6.20 -10.02
CA MET A 78 3.24 -7.34 -9.78
C MET A 78 3.01 -8.16 -11.06
N MET A 79 2.87 -7.48 -12.20
CA MET A 79 2.66 -8.10 -13.51
C MET A 79 3.94 -8.69 -14.13
N SER A 80 5.11 -8.36 -13.59
CA SER A 80 6.40 -8.84 -14.06
C SER A 80 6.83 -10.12 -13.33
N GLU A 81 7.87 -10.77 -13.85
CA GLU A 81 8.36 -12.04 -13.31
C GLU A 81 9.74 -11.89 -12.64
N VAL A 82 9.94 -12.70 -11.61
CA VAL A 82 11.22 -12.91 -10.94
C VAL A 82 11.52 -14.42 -11.00
N ASN A 83 12.61 -14.79 -11.66
CA ASN A 83 13.02 -16.18 -11.83
C ASN A 83 11.91 -17.12 -12.41
N GLY A 84 11.12 -16.60 -13.37
CA GLY A 84 10.07 -17.38 -14.06
C GLY A 84 8.76 -17.55 -13.27
N LYS A 85 8.59 -16.80 -12.16
CA LYS A 85 7.34 -16.70 -11.41
C LYS A 85 6.86 -15.26 -11.38
N PHE A 86 5.56 -15.01 -11.34
CA PHE A 86 5.06 -13.67 -11.03
C PHE A 86 5.66 -13.17 -9.71
N THR A 87 5.91 -11.87 -9.63
CA THR A 87 6.66 -11.28 -8.50
C THR A 87 6.07 -11.65 -7.13
N ALA A 88 4.74 -11.61 -6.98
CA ALA A 88 4.09 -11.95 -5.72
C ALA A 88 4.21 -13.45 -5.40
N ASP A 89 4.11 -14.32 -6.42
CA ASP A 89 4.30 -15.76 -6.24
C ASP A 89 5.75 -16.09 -5.85
N TYR A 90 6.73 -15.44 -6.49
CA TYR A 90 8.13 -15.58 -6.11
C TYR A 90 8.39 -15.18 -4.65
N LEU A 91 7.84 -14.04 -4.23
CA LEU A 91 8.00 -13.54 -2.86
C LEU A 91 7.37 -14.48 -1.84
N TRP A 92 6.21 -15.05 -2.15
CA TRP A 92 5.56 -15.99 -1.25
C TRP A 92 6.25 -17.36 -1.24
N ASP A 93 6.44 -17.97 -2.40
CA ASP A 93 6.95 -19.35 -2.51
C ASP A 93 8.41 -19.48 -2.09
N GLU A 94 9.27 -18.52 -2.50
CA GLU A 94 10.71 -18.62 -2.32
C GLU A 94 11.22 -17.86 -1.09
N LYS A 95 10.46 -16.85 -0.64
CA LYS A 95 10.88 -15.96 0.45
C LYS A 95 9.96 -16.01 1.66
N GLY A 96 8.73 -16.50 1.54
CA GLY A 96 7.74 -16.46 2.61
C GLY A 96 7.30 -15.03 2.97
N ILE A 97 7.38 -14.10 2.02
CA ILE A 97 7.08 -12.68 2.19
C ILE A 97 5.73 -12.36 1.56
N VAL A 98 4.85 -11.68 2.29
CA VAL A 98 3.50 -11.31 1.86
C VAL A 98 3.54 -10.12 0.90
N SER A 99 2.68 -10.08 -0.13
CA SER A 99 2.65 -9.00 -1.11
C SER A 99 1.40 -8.15 -0.99
N PHE A 100 1.58 -6.82 -1.12
CA PHE A 100 0.53 -5.82 -1.22
C PHE A 100 0.66 -5.06 -2.53
N LEU A 101 -0.46 -4.74 -3.16
CA LEU A 101 -0.51 -3.93 -4.39
C LEU A 101 -0.77 -2.46 -4.04
N LYS A 102 0.07 -1.54 -4.52
CA LYS A 102 -0.23 -0.11 -4.51
C LYS A 102 -1.32 0.17 -5.55
N VAL A 103 -2.48 0.63 -5.10
CA VAL A 103 -3.65 0.89 -5.96
C VAL A 103 -3.89 2.38 -6.25
N ASP A 104 -3.38 3.31 -5.42
CA ASP A 104 -3.56 4.74 -5.69
C ASP A 104 -2.89 5.18 -6.99
N LYS A 105 -3.53 6.08 -7.71
CA LYS A 105 -3.04 6.65 -8.99
C LYS A 105 -2.37 8.02 -8.80
N GLY A 106 -1.86 8.29 -7.61
CA GLY A 106 -1.27 9.56 -7.19
C GLY A 106 -2.29 10.50 -6.54
N LEU A 107 -1.83 11.69 -6.22
CA LEU A 107 -2.59 12.69 -5.46
C LEU A 107 -3.32 13.65 -6.38
N ALA A 108 -4.53 14.06 -5.97
CA ALA A 108 -5.30 15.15 -6.56
C ALA A 108 -4.70 16.52 -6.16
N GLU A 109 -5.29 17.59 -6.68
CA GLU A 109 -4.94 18.95 -6.28
C GLU A 109 -5.24 19.19 -4.80
N GLU A 110 -4.46 20.06 -4.18
CA GLU A 110 -4.61 20.38 -2.78
C GLU A 110 -5.89 21.20 -2.55
N LYS A 111 -6.66 20.78 -1.53
CA LYS A 111 -7.85 21.46 -1.07
C LYS A 111 -8.00 21.26 0.44
N ASN A 112 -8.39 22.30 1.16
CA ASN A 112 -8.59 22.25 2.61
C ASN A 112 -7.37 21.69 3.38
N GLY A 113 -6.14 22.05 2.92
CA GLY A 113 -4.89 21.60 3.55
C GLY A 113 -4.60 20.12 3.40
N VAL A 114 -5.22 19.43 2.46
CA VAL A 114 -5.02 18.01 2.18
C VAL A 114 -4.96 17.70 0.68
N LYS A 115 -4.38 16.58 0.32
CA LYS A 115 -4.47 15.99 -1.02
C LYS A 115 -5.11 14.62 -0.95
N LEU A 116 -6.31 14.51 -1.49
CA LEU A 116 -6.99 13.25 -1.71
C LEU A 116 -6.27 12.40 -2.77
N MET A 117 -6.57 11.13 -2.84
CA MET A 117 -6.19 10.31 -4.00
C MET A 117 -6.99 10.71 -5.23
N LYS A 118 -6.37 10.55 -6.39
CA LYS A 118 -7.10 10.57 -7.66
C LYS A 118 -8.06 9.39 -7.74
N GLU A 119 -9.07 9.50 -8.62
CA GLU A 119 -9.98 8.39 -8.92
C GLU A 119 -9.22 7.12 -9.33
N ILE A 120 -9.75 5.98 -8.92
CA ILE A 120 -9.23 4.64 -9.27
C ILE A 120 -10.34 3.92 -10.06
N PRO A 121 -10.53 4.24 -11.36
CA PRO A 121 -11.68 3.76 -12.13
C PRO A 121 -11.70 2.24 -12.29
N ASN A 122 -10.55 1.59 -12.32
CA ASN A 122 -10.39 0.15 -12.54
C ASN A 122 -10.04 -0.61 -11.26
N LEU A 123 -10.46 -0.13 -10.09
CA LEU A 123 -10.10 -0.75 -8.81
C LEU A 123 -10.55 -2.21 -8.70
N LYS A 124 -11.74 -2.53 -9.20
CA LYS A 124 -12.28 -3.90 -9.14
C LYS A 124 -11.46 -4.85 -10.01
N GLU A 125 -11.12 -4.45 -11.23
CA GLU A 125 -10.29 -5.21 -12.15
C GLU A 125 -8.88 -5.40 -11.59
N GLU A 126 -8.30 -4.40 -10.95
CA GLU A 126 -7.00 -4.50 -10.28
C GLU A 126 -7.03 -5.48 -9.10
N ILE A 127 -8.12 -5.48 -8.33
CA ILE A 127 -8.34 -6.44 -7.24
C ILE A 127 -8.45 -7.88 -7.79
N GLU A 128 -9.19 -8.08 -8.89
CA GLU A 128 -9.31 -9.38 -9.54
C GLU A 128 -7.95 -9.90 -10.04
N GLU A 129 -7.15 -9.05 -10.68
CA GLU A 129 -5.80 -9.41 -11.12
C GLU A 129 -4.86 -9.70 -9.95
N ALA A 130 -4.92 -8.91 -8.88
CA ALA A 130 -4.15 -9.13 -7.68
C ALA A 130 -4.48 -10.49 -7.02
N ASN A 131 -5.78 -10.86 -6.97
CA ASN A 131 -6.20 -12.17 -6.46
C ASN A 131 -5.66 -13.33 -7.30
N LYS A 132 -5.63 -13.22 -8.66
CA LYS A 132 -5.07 -14.25 -9.55
C LYS A 132 -3.57 -14.46 -9.33
N LYS A 133 -2.85 -13.47 -8.81
CA LYS A 133 -1.41 -13.47 -8.53
C LYS A 133 -1.09 -13.65 -7.04
N HIS A 134 -2.06 -14.13 -6.26
CA HIS A 134 -1.92 -14.41 -4.82
C HIS A 134 -1.43 -13.23 -3.98
N VAL A 135 -1.72 -11.99 -4.41
CA VAL A 135 -1.51 -10.79 -3.60
C VAL A 135 -2.47 -10.82 -2.41
N PHE A 136 -1.97 -10.49 -1.24
CA PHE A 136 -2.73 -10.55 0.01
C PHE A 136 -3.59 -9.31 0.26
N GLY A 137 -3.07 -8.15 -0.12
CA GLY A 137 -3.73 -6.89 0.18
C GLY A 137 -3.33 -5.76 -0.74
N THR A 138 -3.77 -4.56 -0.40
CA THR A 138 -3.49 -3.35 -1.14
C THR A 138 -2.92 -2.26 -0.24
N LYS A 139 -2.33 -1.22 -0.83
CA LYS A 139 -1.89 -0.02 -0.15
C LYS A 139 -2.31 1.21 -0.95
N MET A 140 -2.78 2.25 -0.25
CA MET A 140 -3.19 3.51 -0.86
C MET A 140 -2.83 4.68 0.06
N ARG A 141 -2.41 5.83 -0.55
CA ARG A 141 -1.86 6.98 0.16
C ARG A 141 -2.58 8.27 -0.20
N SER A 142 -2.91 9.06 0.81
CA SER A 142 -3.29 10.48 0.73
C SER A 142 -2.46 11.30 1.70
N VAL A 143 -2.42 12.64 1.55
CA VAL A 143 -1.50 13.49 2.34
C VAL A 143 -2.24 14.63 3.02
N ILE A 144 -1.92 14.86 4.30
CA ILE A 144 -2.42 15.92 5.16
C ILE A 144 -1.28 16.92 5.41
N TYR A 145 -1.46 18.18 5.00
CA TYR A 145 -0.49 19.25 5.18
C TYR A 145 -0.87 20.18 6.33
N GLU A 146 -2.18 20.42 6.56
CA GLU A 146 -2.70 21.35 7.53
C GLU A 146 -3.76 20.71 8.42
N ALA A 147 -3.91 21.23 9.63
CA ALA A 147 -4.88 20.76 10.61
C ALA A 147 -6.31 21.26 10.32
N ASN A 148 -6.83 20.89 9.15
CA ASN A 148 -8.18 21.21 8.72
C ASN A 148 -9.10 20.00 8.94
N GLU A 149 -10.08 20.14 9.83
CA GLU A 149 -10.99 19.06 10.22
C GLU A 149 -11.82 18.51 9.05
N GLU A 150 -12.25 19.38 8.12
CA GLU A 150 -13.01 18.99 6.93
C GLU A 150 -12.13 18.19 5.96
N GLY A 151 -10.94 18.72 5.66
CA GLY A 151 -10.00 18.05 4.76
C GLY A 151 -9.56 16.68 5.29
N ILE A 152 -9.24 16.57 6.59
CA ILE A 152 -8.86 15.30 7.21
C ILE A 152 -10.03 14.31 7.19
N ARG A 153 -11.26 14.77 7.42
CA ARG A 153 -12.47 13.95 7.31
C ARG A 153 -12.68 13.43 5.89
N ASP A 154 -12.45 14.26 4.88
CA ASP A 154 -12.58 13.88 3.48
C ASP A 154 -11.58 12.79 3.10
N ILE A 155 -10.31 12.89 3.57
CA ILE A 155 -9.30 11.83 3.42
C ILE A 155 -9.77 10.54 4.06
N VAL A 156 -10.20 10.58 5.31
CA VAL A 156 -10.65 9.37 6.03
C VAL A 156 -11.83 8.74 5.31
N ASN A 157 -12.84 9.51 4.91
CA ASN A 157 -13.99 9.01 4.16
C ASN A 157 -13.58 8.34 2.87
N GLN A 158 -12.76 8.99 2.05
CA GLN A 158 -12.31 8.44 0.76
C GLN A 158 -11.56 7.12 0.94
N GLN A 159 -10.61 7.08 1.87
CA GLN A 159 -9.83 5.85 2.09
C GLN A 159 -10.70 4.70 2.58
N PHE A 160 -11.67 4.96 3.43
CA PHE A 160 -12.59 3.92 3.92
C PHE A 160 -13.58 3.45 2.85
N GLU A 161 -14.00 4.31 1.91
CA GLU A 161 -14.82 3.89 0.76
C GLU A 161 -14.06 2.91 -0.14
N PHE A 162 -12.80 3.22 -0.48
CA PHE A 162 -11.95 2.29 -1.23
C PHE A 162 -11.64 1.02 -0.43
N ALA A 163 -11.35 1.14 0.86
CA ALA A 163 -11.09 0.00 1.74
C ALA A 163 -12.27 -0.99 1.74
N LYS A 164 -13.48 -0.49 1.76
CA LYS A 164 -14.69 -1.34 1.66
C LYS A 164 -14.71 -2.14 0.35
N THR A 165 -14.48 -1.48 -0.78
CA THR A 165 -14.42 -2.16 -2.11
C THR A 165 -13.32 -3.22 -2.14
N ILE A 166 -12.16 -2.94 -1.54
CA ILE A 166 -11.03 -3.85 -1.45
C ILE A 166 -11.35 -5.06 -0.58
N CYS A 167 -11.97 -4.85 0.58
CA CYS A 167 -12.42 -5.92 1.46
C CYS A 167 -13.48 -6.81 0.80
N ASP A 168 -14.46 -6.22 0.10
CA ASP A 168 -15.49 -6.95 -0.65
C ASP A 168 -14.86 -7.80 -1.76
N GLY A 169 -13.74 -7.37 -2.33
CA GLY A 169 -12.93 -8.12 -3.29
C GLY A 169 -12.00 -9.17 -2.67
N GLY A 170 -12.00 -9.35 -1.35
CA GLY A 170 -11.26 -10.40 -0.64
C GLY A 170 -9.82 -10.05 -0.24
N LEU A 171 -9.36 -8.80 -0.45
CA LEU A 171 -8.03 -8.32 -0.10
C LEU A 171 -8.05 -7.49 1.20
N VAL A 172 -6.88 -7.34 1.82
CA VAL A 172 -6.69 -6.53 3.04
C VAL A 172 -6.15 -5.15 2.67
N PRO A 173 -6.88 -4.05 2.93
CA PRO A 173 -6.40 -2.71 2.62
C PRO A 173 -5.44 -2.19 3.70
N ILE A 174 -4.29 -1.63 3.29
CA ILE A 174 -3.50 -0.71 4.09
C ILE A 174 -3.99 0.71 3.77
N ILE A 175 -4.52 1.37 4.78
CA ILE A 175 -4.95 2.77 4.75
C ILE A 175 -3.77 3.64 5.21
N GLU A 176 -3.35 4.59 4.37
CA GLU A 176 -2.23 5.50 4.66
C GLU A 176 -2.66 6.96 4.48
N PRO A 177 -3.39 7.53 5.44
CA PRO A 177 -3.59 8.98 5.54
C PRO A 177 -2.35 9.62 6.15
N GLU A 178 -1.34 9.90 5.32
CA GLU A 178 -0.04 10.41 5.76
C GLU A 178 -0.14 11.86 6.21
N VAL A 179 0.36 12.18 7.40
CA VAL A 179 0.62 13.57 7.79
C VAL A 179 2.03 13.95 7.31
N ASP A 180 2.12 15.01 6.49
CA ASP A 180 3.39 15.47 5.96
C ASP A 180 4.38 15.76 7.09
N ILE A 181 5.61 15.22 6.97
CA ILE A 181 6.65 15.35 8.00
C ILE A 181 7.13 16.79 8.19
N HIS A 182 6.91 17.65 7.19
CA HIS A 182 7.26 19.08 7.23
C HIS A 182 6.08 19.97 7.64
N SER A 183 4.91 19.39 7.94
CA SER A 183 3.76 20.17 8.42
C SER A 183 4.09 20.87 9.73
N GLU A 184 3.95 22.18 9.76
CA GLU A 184 4.10 22.97 10.99
C GLU A 184 3.01 22.64 12.03
N GLN A 185 1.90 22.04 11.61
CA GLN A 185 0.77 21.65 12.45
C GLN A 185 0.68 20.13 12.66
N LYS A 186 1.79 19.41 12.50
CA LYS A 186 1.85 17.93 12.49
C LYS A 186 1.12 17.31 13.69
N GLU A 187 1.41 17.78 14.91
CA GLU A 187 0.80 17.25 16.15
C GLU A 187 -0.72 17.42 16.15
N LEU A 188 -1.22 18.58 15.67
CA LEU A 188 -2.65 18.84 15.59
C LEU A 188 -3.31 18.01 14.48
N CYS A 189 -2.66 17.85 13.33
CA CYS A 189 -3.11 16.97 12.25
C CYS A 189 -3.28 15.51 12.75
N GLU A 190 -2.27 15.00 13.43
CA GLU A 190 -2.29 13.63 14.01
C GLU A 190 -3.39 13.47 15.06
N LYS A 191 -3.62 14.48 15.90
CA LYS A 191 -4.69 14.48 16.91
C LYS A 191 -6.08 14.44 16.25
N ILE A 192 -6.32 15.24 15.23
CA ILE A 192 -7.59 15.24 14.48
C ILE A 192 -7.78 13.89 13.78
N LEU A 193 -6.77 13.43 13.05
CA LEU A 193 -6.81 12.16 12.37
C LEU A 193 -7.12 10.99 13.33
N LYS A 194 -6.42 10.93 14.46
CA LYS A 194 -6.64 9.92 15.50
C LYS A 194 -8.07 9.93 16.06
N SER A 195 -8.74 11.08 16.08
CA SER A 195 -10.13 11.18 16.54
C SER A 195 -11.14 10.70 15.49
N GLN A 196 -10.81 10.80 14.20
CA GLN A 196 -11.75 10.48 13.10
C GLN A 196 -11.67 9.03 12.65
N LEU A 197 -10.51 8.40 12.67
CA LEU A 197 -10.32 7.02 12.24
C LEU A 197 -11.24 6.01 12.96
N PRO A 198 -11.39 6.01 14.31
CA PRO A 198 -12.25 5.07 15.00
C PRO A 198 -13.73 5.24 14.67
N LEU A 199 -14.17 6.45 14.32
CA LEU A 199 -15.57 6.72 13.99
C LEU A 199 -15.98 6.02 12.69
N GLN A 200 -15.15 6.09 11.67
CA GLN A 200 -15.38 5.39 10.39
C GLN A 200 -15.29 3.87 10.56
N LEU A 201 -14.34 3.40 11.36
CA LEU A 201 -14.19 1.99 11.65
C LEU A 201 -15.44 1.41 12.33
N LEU A 202 -15.96 2.10 13.35
CA LEU A 202 -17.21 1.70 14.02
C LEU A 202 -18.41 1.73 13.08
N HIS A 203 -18.43 2.64 12.11
CA HIS A 203 -19.49 2.70 11.11
C HIS A 203 -19.47 1.45 10.22
N ILE A 204 -18.32 1.04 9.74
CA ILE A 204 -18.16 -0.17 8.91
C ILE A 204 -18.51 -1.45 9.69
N ILE A 205 -18.08 -1.56 10.95
CA ILE A 205 -18.38 -2.73 11.81
C ILE A 205 -19.88 -2.86 12.07
N LYS A 206 -20.59 -1.75 12.29
CA LYS A 206 -22.03 -1.75 12.58
C LYS A 206 -22.89 -2.10 11.37
N PHE A 207 -22.41 -1.84 10.16
CA PHE A 207 -23.13 -2.09 8.91
C PHE A 207 -22.31 -2.95 7.94
N PRO A 208 -22.04 -4.22 8.30
CA PRO A 208 -21.30 -5.12 7.41
C PRO A 208 -22.17 -5.39 6.18
N ILE A 209 -21.67 -4.99 5.00
CA ILE A 209 -22.40 -5.13 3.72
C ILE A 209 -21.98 -6.43 3.00
N SER A 210 -21.04 -7.18 3.56
CA SER A 210 -20.48 -8.38 2.94
C SER A 210 -21.33 -9.63 3.17
N SER A 211 -21.43 -10.47 2.14
CA SER A 211 -21.99 -11.81 2.20
C SER A 211 -21.17 -12.79 3.07
N HIS A 212 -19.96 -12.39 3.50
CA HIS A 212 -19.04 -13.18 4.31
C HIS A 212 -18.56 -12.41 5.55
N PRO A 213 -19.41 -12.24 6.57
CA PRO A 213 -19.16 -11.34 7.71
C PRO A 213 -17.91 -11.71 8.54
N LEU A 214 -17.55 -12.98 8.66
CA LEU A 214 -16.35 -13.42 9.40
C LEU A 214 -15.06 -13.03 8.68
N GLN A 215 -14.98 -13.23 7.38
CA GLN A 215 -13.82 -12.85 6.58
C GLN A 215 -13.64 -11.33 6.58
N TYR A 216 -14.73 -10.59 6.48
CA TYR A 216 -14.72 -9.12 6.52
C TYR A 216 -14.23 -8.59 7.86
N SER A 217 -14.66 -9.19 8.97
CA SER A 217 -14.23 -8.80 10.32
C SER A 217 -12.72 -9.04 10.53
N HIS A 218 -12.17 -10.14 9.99
CA HIS A 218 -10.74 -10.44 10.06
C HIS A 218 -9.90 -9.45 9.23
N GLN A 219 -10.33 -9.12 8.00
CA GLN A 219 -9.68 -8.13 7.16
C GLN A 219 -9.65 -6.75 7.82
N LEU A 220 -10.78 -6.34 8.39
CA LEU A 220 -10.92 -5.08 9.08
C LEU A 220 -10.05 -5.03 10.36
N MET A 221 -10.01 -6.12 11.13
CA MET A 221 -9.19 -6.22 12.33
C MET A 221 -7.70 -6.15 12.01
N LEU A 222 -7.26 -6.78 10.93
CA LEU A 222 -5.88 -6.69 10.46
C LEU A 222 -5.55 -5.29 9.94
N MET A 223 -6.48 -4.63 9.25
CA MET A 223 -6.34 -3.25 8.82
C MET A 223 -6.08 -2.33 10.02
N ILE A 224 -6.83 -2.50 11.12
CA ILE A 224 -6.65 -1.74 12.36
C ILE A 224 -5.26 -2.02 12.95
N LEU A 225 -4.89 -3.29 13.06
CA LEU A 225 -3.61 -3.69 13.60
C LEU A 225 -2.45 -3.10 12.79
N LEU A 226 -2.55 -3.11 11.47
CA LEU A 226 -1.58 -2.48 10.57
C LEU A 226 -1.54 -0.97 10.74
N MET A 227 -2.67 -0.30 11.03
CA MET A 227 -2.71 1.14 11.32
C MET A 227 -2.08 1.49 12.69
N GLU A 228 -2.25 0.65 13.69
CA GLU A 228 -1.71 0.86 15.04
C GLU A 228 -0.23 0.51 15.15
N THR A 229 0.22 -0.52 14.42
CA THR A 229 1.59 -1.05 14.49
C THR A 229 2.52 -0.46 13.43
N LEU A 230 1.97 0.03 12.32
CA LEU A 230 2.73 0.70 11.27
C LEU A 230 3.06 2.15 11.69
N GLN A 231 4.00 2.31 12.60
CA GLN A 231 5.01 3.33 12.38
C GLN A 231 5.76 2.88 11.12
N VAL A 232 5.20 3.23 9.95
CA VAL A 232 5.78 2.86 8.66
C VAL A 232 7.11 3.58 8.54
N TRP A 233 8.18 2.90 8.91
CA TRP A 233 9.51 3.28 8.50
C TRP A 233 9.60 2.91 7.02
N ILE A 234 9.14 3.82 6.15
CA ILE A 234 9.50 3.79 4.74
C ILE A 234 10.99 4.13 4.71
N LEU A 235 11.82 3.11 4.69
CA LEU A 235 13.22 3.27 4.29
C LEU A 235 13.19 3.59 2.78
N LEU A 236 13.25 4.89 2.46
CA LEU A 236 13.54 5.39 1.13
C LEU A 236 14.99 5.13 0.77
#